data_e5cc16c98d55b9d9e88d63488eb9afa5
#
_entry.id   e5cc16c98d55b9d9e88d63488eb9afa5
#
_cell.length_a   1.000
_cell.length_b   1.000
_cell.length_c   1.000
_cell.angle_alpha   90.00
_cell.angle_beta   90.00
_cell.angle_gamma   90.00
#
_symmetry.space_group_name_H-M   'P 1'
#
loop_
_entity.id
_entity.type
_entity.pdbx_description
1 polymer ?
#
loop_
_entity_poly.entity_id
_entity_poly.type
_entity_poly.pdbx_seq_one_letter_code
_entity_poly.pdbx_strand_id
1 'polypeptide(L)'
;MKIGYVRVSTVEQNEARQVEGLKPHGIEKWFIEKVSGKDTNRPQLKEMLEFVREGDTVYIHDFSRLARSTKDLLDIVEFLNDKKITLISNKENLDTSTPTGKLMLTMIGAINEFERANLLERQKEGIALAKAEGKYKGRKEITIDEETFDTMYSKYMSRQLIKSELARELGVSRPTLDKLIKEREAKKA
;
A
#
# COMPACT_ATOMS: atom_id res chain seq x y z
N MET A 1 -0.85 -5.50 -31.32
CA MET A 1 -2.18 -4.93 -31.07
C MET A 1 -2.05 -3.61 -30.31
N LYS A 2 -2.97 -2.66 -30.53
CA LYS A 2 -3.01 -1.38 -29.81
C LYS A 2 -4.11 -1.41 -28.76
N ILE A 3 -3.73 -1.26 -27.50
CA ILE A 3 -4.60 -1.46 -26.35
C ILE A 3 -4.72 -0.16 -25.58
N GLY A 4 -5.94 0.29 -25.28
CA GLY A 4 -6.21 1.50 -24.49
C GLY A 4 -6.62 1.13 -23.07
N TYR A 5 -5.94 1.70 -22.06
CA TYR A 5 -6.36 1.62 -20.67
C TYR A 5 -6.85 2.99 -20.19
N VAL A 6 -8.07 3.02 -19.68
CA VAL A 6 -8.74 4.20 -19.17
C VAL A 6 -9.23 3.95 -17.75
N ARG A 7 -9.03 4.92 -16.84
CA ARG A 7 -9.55 4.84 -15.47
C ARG A 7 -10.23 6.13 -15.05
N VAL A 8 -11.44 5.99 -14.51
CA VAL A 8 -12.20 7.08 -13.88
C VAL A 8 -12.50 6.76 -12.42
N SER A 9 -12.57 7.79 -11.58
CA SER A 9 -12.68 7.62 -10.12
C SER A 9 -14.11 7.38 -9.63
N THR A 10 -15.12 7.69 -10.44
CA THR A 10 -16.54 7.49 -10.13
C THR A 10 -17.30 7.08 -11.38
N VAL A 11 -18.45 6.42 -11.18
CA VAL A 11 -19.36 6.03 -12.29
C VAL A 11 -19.88 7.24 -13.06
N GLU A 12 -19.96 8.42 -12.42
CA GLU A 12 -20.45 9.67 -12.99
C GLU A 12 -19.38 10.45 -13.77
N GLN A 13 -18.08 10.15 -13.56
CA GLN A 13 -17.03 10.78 -14.36
C GLN A 13 -16.99 10.18 -15.75
N ASN A 14 -17.15 11.09 -16.73
CA ASN A 14 -17.14 10.74 -18.13
C ASN A 14 -15.73 10.32 -18.59
N GLU A 15 -15.58 9.05 -18.97
CA GLU A 15 -14.36 8.52 -19.58
C GLU A 15 -14.09 9.08 -20.99
N ALA A 16 -15.09 9.75 -21.59
CA ALA A 16 -15.05 10.21 -22.99
C ALA A 16 -13.80 11.04 -23.31
N ARG A 17 -13.36 11.92 -22.39
CA ARG A 17 -12.17 12.76 -22.61
C ARG A 17 -10.89 11.91 -22.79
N GLN A 18 -10.72 10.85 -22.00
CA GLN A 18 -9.55 9.98 -22.09
C GLN A 18 -9.63 9.13 -23.37
N VAL A 19 -10.83 8.58 -23.65
CA VAL A 19 -11.08 7.80 -24.85
C VAL A 19 -10.85 8.65 -26.11
N GLU A 20 -11.40 9.87 -26.17
CA GLU A 20 -11.20 10.81 -27.28
C GLU A 20 -9.71 11.10 -27.50
N GLY A 21 -8.94 11.35 -26.41
CA GLY A 21 -7.51 11.62 -26.51
C GLY A 21 -6.70 10.43 -27.01
N LEU A 22 -7.19 9.20 -26.84
CA LEU A 22 -6.50 7.98 -27.28
C LEU A 22 -6.98 7.44 -28.64
N LYS A 23 -8.17 7.82 -29.10
CA LYS A 23 -8.73 7.41 -30.42
C LYS A 23 -7.78 7.60 -31.62
N PRO A 24 -7.01 8.72 -31.72
CA PRO A 24 -6.12 8.95 -32.86
C PRO A 24 -5.04 7.86 -33.02
N HIS A 25 -4.73 7.12 -31.93
CA HIS A 25 -3.75 6.03 -31.99
C HIS A 25 -4.30 4.74 -32.61
N GLY A 26 -5.60 4.67 -32.91
CA GLY A 26 -6.22 3.49 -33.53
C GLY A 26 -6.30 2.30 -32.55
N ILE A 27 -6.83 2.54 -31.35
CA ILE A 27 -6.97 1.51 -30.31
C ILE A 27 -7.92 0.39 -30.76
N GLU A 28 -7.47 -0.83 -30.68
CA GLU A 28 -8.18 -2.03 -31.09
C GLU A 28 -8.95 -2.69 -29.93
N LYS A 29 -8.42 -2.60 -28.71
CA LYS A 29 -9.04 -3.16 -27.50
C LYS A 29 -8.98 -2.15 -26.36
N TRP A 30 -10.10 -2.00 -25.66
CA TRP A 30 -10.24 -1.08 -24.52
C TRP A 30 -10.42 -1.83 -23.21
N PHE A 31 -9.74 -1.38 -22.16
CA PHE A 31 -9.96 -1.76 -20.77
C PHE A 31 -10.33 -0.50 -19.99
N ILE A 32 -11.57 -0.45 -19.50
CA ILE A 32 -12.12 0.73 -18.84
C ILE A 32 -12.40 0.41 -17.38
N GLU A 33 -11.63 1.03 -16.50
CA GLU A 33 -11.70 0.85 -15.05
C GLU A 33 -12.53 1.97 -14.41
N LYS A 34 -13.58 1.62 -13.67
CA LYS A 34 -14.47 2.57 -12.98
C LYS A 34 -14.29 2.45 -11.46
N VAL A 35 -13.09 2.75 -10.98
CA VAL A 35 -12.72 2.68 -9.57
C VAL A 35 -11.84 3.86 -9.16
N SER A 36 -11.95 4.25 -7.88
CA SER A 36 -11.10 5.30 -7.30
C SER A 36 -9.62 4.94 -7.40
N GLY A 37 -8.75 5.94 -7.55
CA GLY A 37 -7.29 5.75 -7.53
C GLY A 37 -6.76 5.17 -6.21
N LYS A 38 -7.53 5.27 -5.12
CA LYS A 38 -7.21 4.70 -3.80
C LYS A 38 -7.57 3.22 -3.70
N ASP A 39 -8.47 2.73 -4.55
CA ASP A 39 -8.88 1.33 -4.54
C ASP A 39 -7.77 0.45 -5.12
N THR A 40 -7.48 -0.63 -4.41
CA THR A 40 -6.50 -1.64 -4.82
C THR A 40 -7.08 -2.66 -5.80
N ASN A 41 -8.41 -2.80 -5.79
CA ASN A 41 -9.10 -3.74 -6.65
C ASN A 41 -9.34 -3.11 -8.04
N ARG A 42 -8.51 -3.47 -9.01
CA ARG A 42 -8.56 -3.00 -10.40
C ARG A 42 -8.67 -4.19 -11.36
N PRO A 43 -9.87 -4.78 -11.48
CA PRO A 43 -10.06 -5.97 -12.29
C PRO A 43 -9.70 -5.75 -13.77
N GLN A 44 -9.99 -4.56 -14.32
CA GLN A 44 -9.68 -4.24 -15.71
C GLN A 44 -8.18 -4.05 -15.95
N LEU A 45 -7.44 -3.49 -15.00
CA LEU A 45 -5.99 -3.43 -15.07
C LEU A 45 -5.39 -4.85 -15.04
N LYS A 46 -5.86 -5.69 -14.13
CA LYS A 46 -5.39 -7.07 -14.01
C LYS A 46 -5.68 -7.87 -15.29
N GLU A 47 -6.90 -7.77 -15.80
CA GLU A 47 -7.31 -8.40 -17.06
C GLU A 47 -6.44 -7.93 -18.23
N MET A 48 -6.15 -6.62 -18.32
CA MET A 48 -5.27 -6.07 -19.35
C MET A 48 -3.85 -6.68 -19.24
N LEU A 49 -3.25 -6.72 -18.03
CA LEU A 49 -1.90 -7.25 -17.84
C LEU A 49 -1.79 -8.76 -18.14
N GLU A 50 -2.87 -9.50 -17.94
CA GLU A 50 -2.98 -10.91 -18.34
C GLU A 50 -3.18 -11.07 -19.86
N PHE A 51 -3.91 -10.14 -20.48
CA PHE A 51 -4.25 -10.18 -21.90
C PHE A 51 -3.08 -9.83 -22.82
N VAL A 52 -2.26 -8.83 -22.45
CA VAL A 52 -1.20 -8.27 -23.32
C VAL A 52 -0.09 -9.29 -23.64
N ARG A 53 0.42 -9.23 -24.87
CA ARG A 53 1.44 -10.13 -25.41
C ARG A 53 2.61 -9.35 -25.98
N GLU A 54 3.73 -10.05 -26.23
CA GLU A 54 4.91 -9.49 -26.89
C GLU A 54 4.54 -8.77 -28.20
N GLY A 55 5.06 -7.56 -28.37
CA GLY A 55 4.80 -6.70 -29.53
C GLY A 55 3.52 -5.85 -29.43
N ASP A 56 2.72 -6.00 -28.38
CA ASP A 56 1.57 -5.12 -28.12
C ASP A 56 2.03 -3.74 -27.64
N THR A 57 1.15 -2.73 -27.84
CA THR A 57 1.36 -1.37 -27.34
C THR A 57 0.18 -0.95 -26.47
N VAL A 58 0.48 -0.59 -25.22
CA VAL A 58 -0.52 -0.07 -24.27
C VAL A 58 -0.48 1.46 -24.27
N TYR A 59 -1.62 2.06 -24.50
CA TYR A 59 -1.83 3.51 -24.50
C TYR A 59 -2.60 3.94 -23.26
N ILE A 60 -2.11 4.98 -22.60
CA ILE A 60 -2.76 5.61 -21.45
C ILE A 60 -2.84 7.12 -21.64
N HIS A 61 -3.79 7.78 -20.98
CA HIS A 61 -3.88 9.23 -21.03
C HIS A 61 -2.75 9.87 -20.19
N ASP A 62 -2.57 9.43 -18.95
CA ASP A 62 -1.54 9.86 -18.01
C ASP A 62 -1.18 8.74 -17.01
N PHE A 63 -0.01 8.83 -16.38
CA PHE A 63 0.48 7.84 -15.42
C PHE A 63 -0.45 7.65 -14.21
N SER A 64 -1.15 8.71 -13.80
CA SER A 64 -2.07 8.64 -12.66
C SER A 64 -3.27 7.72 -12.93
N ARG A 65 -3.54 7.39 -14.19
CA ARG A 65 -4.57 6.42 -14.59
C ARG A 65 -4.07 4.99 -14.43
N LEU A 66 -2.82 4.76 -14.80
CA LEU A 66 -2.21 3.44 -14.74
C LEU A 66 -1.82 3.04 -13.32
N ALA A 67 -1.20 3.94 -12.58
CA ALA A 67 -0.62 3.67 -11.27
C ALA A 67 -1.12 4.64 -10.19
N ARG A 68 -1.03 4.25 -8.94
CA ARG A 68 -1.39 5.05 -7.76
C ARG A 68 -0.19 5.62 -7.03
N SER A 69 0.99 5.08 -7.29
CA SER A 69 2.26 5.54 -6.77
C SER A 69 3.34 5.34 -7.82
N THR A 70 4.46 6.04 -7.66
CA THR A 70 5.60 5.87 -8.56
C THR A 70 6.15 4.44 -8.52
N LYS A 71 6.15 3.80 -7.36
CA LYS A 71 6.54 2.40 -7.23
C LYS A 71 5.64 1.49 -8.07
N ASP A 72 4.32 1.62 -7.91
CA ASP A 72 3.32 0.86 -8.67
C ASP A 72 3.49 1.06 -10.20
N LEU A 73 3.81 2.31 -10.61
CA LEU A 73 4.12 2.62 -12.02
C LEU A 73 5.36 1.85 -12.51
N LEU A 74 6.44 1.89 -11.74
CA LEU A 74 7.69 1.22 -12.12
C LEU A 74 7.51 -0.30 -12.18
N ASP A 75 6.82 -0.90 -11.20
CA ASP A 75 6.52 -2.33 -11.18
C ASP A 75 5.71 -2.74 -12.43
N ILE A 76 4.69 -1.95 -12.82
CA ILE A 76 3.89 -2.20 -14.03
C ILE A 76 4.75 -2.03 -15.30
N VAL A 77 5.56 -0.99 -15.38
CA VAL A 77 6.42 -0.73 -16.55
C VAL A 77 7.48 -1.82 -16.70
N GLU A 78 8.09 -2.27 -15.61
CA GLU A 78 9.05 -3.38 -15.62
C GLU A 78 8.37 -4.65 -16.16
N PHE A 79 7.20 -5.00 -15.64
CA PHE A 79 6.41 -6.13 -16.13
C PHE A 79 6.10 -6.03 -17.64
N LEU A 80 5.72 -4.85 -18.14
CA LEU A 80 5.47 -4.64 -19.56
C LEU A 80 6.75 -4.77 -20.40
N ASN A 81 7.87 -4.22 -19.94
CA ASN A 81 9.16 -4.32 -20.59
C ASN A 81 9.66 -5.77 -20.67
N ASP A 82 9.53 -6.54 -19.59
CA ASP A 82 9.93 -7.96 -19.56
C ASP A 82 9.15 -8.79 -20.59
N LYS A 83 7.87 -8.44 -20.79
CA LYS A 83 7.03 -9.01 -21.85
C LYS A 83 7.27 -8.38 -23.24
N LYS A 84 8.18 -7.43 -23.39
CA LYS A 84 8.44 -6.67 -24.62
C LYS A 84 7.20 -5.92 -25.14
N ILE A 85 6.44 -5.33 -24.23
CA ILE A 85 5.25 -4.54 -24.52
C ILE A 85 5.62 -3.07 -24.36
N THR A 86 5.24 -2.25 -25.34
CA THR A 86 5.47 -0.81 -25.31
C THR A 86 4.36 -0.11 -24.51
N LEU A 87 4.73 0.82 -23.63
CA LEU A 87 3.80 1.73 -22.96
C LEU A 87 3.96 3.14 -23.54
N ILE A 88 2.83 3.76 -23.91
CA ILE A 88 2.78 5.14 -24.40
C ILE A 88 1.81 5.95 -23.52
N SER A 89 2.31 7.05 -22.97
CA SER A 89 1.53 8.01 -22.21
C SER A 89 1.40 9.33 -22.99
N ASN A 90 0.15 9.74 -23.25
CA ASN A 90 -0.11 10.95 -24.05
C ASN A 90 0.27 12.24 -23.32
N LYS A 91 -0.12 12.38 -22.06
CA LYS A 91 0.09 13.62 -21.31
C LYS A 91 1.55 13.88 -21.02
N GLU A 92 2.28 12.85 -20.64
CA GLU A 92 3.73 12.91 -20.36
C GLU A 92 4.55 12.85 -21.64
N ASN A 93 3.92 12.62 -22.81
CA ASN A 93 4.60 12.42 -24.10
C ASN A 93 5.76 11.41 -24.00
N LEU A 94 5.48 10.29 -23.34
CA LEU A 94 6.48 9.25 -23.03
C LEU A 94 6.16 7.97 -23.79
N ASP A 95 7.19 7.45 -24.46
CA ASP A 95 7.18 6.17 -25.17
C ASP A 95 8.34 5.30 -24.66
N THR A 96 8.01 4.18 -24.01
CA THR A 96 9.00 3.27 -23.41
C THR A 96 9.83 2.49 -24.44
N SER A 97 9.44 2.50 -25.70
CA SER A 97 10.25 1.90 -26.76
C SER A 97 11.50 2.74 -27.10
N THR A 98 11.48 4.05 -26.79
CA THR A 98 12.55 4.99 -27.10
C THR A 98 13.60 5.03 -25.99
N PRO A 99 14.91 5.30 -26.33
CA PRO A 99 15.94 5.52 -25.32
C PRO A 99 15.61 6.67 -24.36
N THR A 100 15.01 7.75 -24.86
CA THR A 100 14.59 8.91 -24.07
C THR A 100 13.48 8.54 -23.08
N GLY A 101 12.48 7.76 -23.52
CA GLY A 101 11.41 7.30 -22.63
C GLY A 101 11.93 6.39 -21.50
N LYS A 102 12.87 5.50 -21.81
CA LYS A 102 13.54 4.67 -20.80
C LYS A 102 14.34 5.51 -19.81
N LEU A 103 15.08 6.51 -20.29
CA LEU A 103 15.82 7.44 -19.42
C LEU A 103 14.85 8.20 -18.50
N MET A 104 13.75 8.74 -19.02
CA MET A 104 12.76 9.46 -18.21
C MET A 104 12.18 8.57 -17.11
N LEU A 105 11.83 7.32 -17.39
CA LEU A 105 11.37 6.37 -16.38
C LEU A 105 12.41 6.11 -15.29
N THR A 106 13.66 5.93 -15.69
CA THR A 106 14.78 5.76 -14.75
C THR A 106 14.93 6.99 -13.84
N MET A 107 14.82 8.19 -14.40
CA MET A 107 14.85 9.44 -13.62
C MET A 107 13.68 9.56 -12.63
N ILE A 108 12.47 9.22 -13.06
CA ILE A 108 11.28 9.19 -12.19
C ILE A 108 11.50 8.22 -11.02
N GLY A 109 12.06 7.05 -11.29
CA GLY A 109 12.43 6.07 -10.28
C GLY A 109 13.46 6.60 -9.28
N ALA A 110 14.52 7.18 -9.78
CA ALA A 110 15.58 7.75 -8.94
C ALA A 110 15.08 8.91 -8.06
N ILE A 111 14.24 9.80 -8.58
CA ILE A 111 13.64 10.89 -7.81
C ILE A 111 12.76 10.33 -6.69
N ASN A 112 11.96 9.32 -6.95
CA ASN A 112 11.09 8.69 -5.94
C ASN A 112 11.90 8.01 -4.81
N GLU A 113 12.99 7.32 -5.15
CA GLU A 113 13.93 6.75 -4.18
C GLU A 113 14.58 7.84 -3.32
N PHE A 114 15.02 8.93 -3.93
CA PHE A 114 15.59 10.08 -3.23
C PHE A 114 14.58 10.73 -2.28
N GLU A 115 13.35 10.99 -2.73
CA GLU A 115 12.29 11.54 -1.86
C GLU A 115 12.00 10.62 -0.67
N ARG A 116 11.94 9.30 -0.90
CA ARG A 116 11.74 8.31 0.15
C ARG A 116 12.89 8.30 1.16
N ALA A 117 14.13 8.34 0.69
CA ALA A 117 15.31 8.40 1.54
C ALA A 117 15.29 9.65 2.44
N ASN A 118 15.02 10.82 1.86
CA ASN A 118 14.90 12.08 2.60
C ASN A 118 13.77 12.06 3.63
N LEU A 119 12.65 11.40 3.33
CA LEU A 119 11.52 11.29 4.25
C LEU A 119 11.87 10.39 5.44
N LEU A 120 12.56 9.28 5.20
CA LEU A 120 13.03 8.38 6.27
C LEU A 120 14.10 9.06 7.16
N GLU A 121 14.98 9.85 6.57
CA GLU A 121 15.99 10.61 7.31
C GLU A 121 15.33 11.63 8.24
N ARG A 122 14.44 12.47 7.72
CA ARG A 122 13.65 13.42 8.53
C ARG A 122 12.84 12.73 9.62
N GLN A 123 12.28 11.54 9.35
CA GLN A 123 11.57 10.76 10.35
C GLN A 123 12.49 10.29 11.47
N LYS A 124 13.70 9.80 11.14
CA LYS A 124 14.72 9.40 12.13
C LYS A 124 15.14 10.56 13.02
N GLU A 125 15.40 11.72 12.42
CA GLU A 125 15.75 12.95 13.14
C GLU A 125 14.60 13.39 14.08
N GLY A 126 13.36 13.40 13.57
CA GLY A 126 12.19 13.74 14.37
C GLY A 126 11.96 12.78 15.55
N ILE A 127 12.19 11.47 15.36
CA ILE A 127 12.13 10.49 16.44
C ILE A 127 13.26 10.70 17.45
N ALA A 128 14.47 11.01 17.00
CA ALA A 128 15.61 11.27 17.88
C ALA A 128 15.35 12.51 18.75
N LEU A 129 14.86 13.60 18.16
CA LEU A 129 14.49 14.80 18.86
C LEU A 129 13.36 14.55 19.88
N ALA A 130 12.28 13.86 19.48
CA ALA A 130 11.18 13.51 20.36
C ALA A 130 11.59 12.61 21.53
N LYS A 131 12.58 11.70 21.31
CA LYS A 131 13.19 10.92 22.38
C LYS A 131 14.00 11.79 23.35
N ALA A 132 14.83 12.71 22.84
CA ALA A 132 15.61 13.63 23.63
C ALA A 132 14.71 14.56 24.50
N GLU A 133 13.57 14.98 23.97
CA GLU A 133 12.58 15.78 24.67
C GLU A 133 11.64 14.95 25.60
N GLY A 134 11.83 13.63 25.70
CA GLY A 134 10.99 12.75 26.54
C GLY A 134 9.55 12.58 26.04
N LYS A 135 9.24 13.06 24.83
CA LYS A 135 7.91 12.95 24.20
C LYS A 135 7.62 11.57 23.65
N TYR A 136 8.66 10.80 23.32
CA TYR A 136 8.53 9.46 22.75
C TYR A 136 8.40 8.42 23.87
N LYS A 137 7.15 8.07 24.19
CA LYS A 137 6.84 7.12 25.29
C LYS A 137 6.71 5.66 24.82
N GLY A 138 6.96 5.37 23.55
CA GLY A 138 6.76 4.03 22.99
C GLY A 138 5.30 3.61 22.89
N ARG A 139 5.06 2.31 22.94
CA ARG A 139 3.72 1.74 22.99
C ARG A 139 3.13 2.00 24.39
N LYS A 140 1.89 2.49 24.47
CA LYS A 140 1.19 2.65 25.76
C LYS A 140 1.16 1.29 26.49
N GLU A 141 1.48 1.31 27.78
CA GLU A 141 1.28 0.13 28.64
C GLU A 141 -0.20 -0.23 28.66
N ILE A 142 -0.46 -1.52 28.64
CA ILE A 142 -1.82 -2.04 28.78
C ILE A 142 -2.13 -1.97 30.29
N THR A 143 -2.95 -1.02 30.67
CA THR A 143 -3.47 -0.92 32.04
C THR A 143 -4.76 -1.72 32.13
N ILE A 144 -4.79 -2.69 33.01
CA ILE A 144 -5.99 -3.44 33.36
C ILE A 144 -6.41 -2.94 34.73
N ASP A 145 -7.71 -2.72 34.90
CA ASP A 145 -8.27 -2.39 36.18
C ASP A 145 -7.96 -3.47 37.22
N GLU A 146 -7.43 -3.06 38.39
CA GLU A 146 -6.95 -4.00 39.43
C GLU A 146 -8.08 -4.90 39.94
N GLU A 147 -9.29 -4.36 40.11
CA GLU A 147 -10.45 -5.11 40.59
C GLU A 147 -10.89 -6.20 39.58
N THR A 148 -10.92 -5.82 38.30
CA THR A 148 -11.20 -6.74 37.19
C THR A 148 -10.14 -7.84 37.10
N PHE A 149 -8.86 -7.47 37.22
CA PHE A 149 -7.76 -8.45 37.22
C PHE A 149 -7.87 -9.43 38.39
N ASP A 150 -8.08 -8.94 39.63
CA ASP A 150 -8.18 -9.78 40.82
C ASP A 150 -9.36 -10.73 40.79
N THR A 151 -10.50 -10.27 40.29
CA THR A 151 -11.68 -11.12 40.10
C THR A 151 -11.41 -12.26 39.11
N MET A 152 -10.84 -11.96 37.97
CA MET A 152 -10.54 -12.96 36.95
C MET A 152 -9.38 -13.87 37.36
N TYR A 153 -8.39 -13.34 38.06
CA TYR A 153 -7.25 -14.12 38.58
C TYR A 153 -7.70 -15.10 39.67
N SER A 154 -8.66 -14.73 40.54
CA SER A 154 -9.26 -15.64 41.53
C SER A 154 -9.99 -16.79 40.86
N LYS A 155 -10.71 -16.58 39.79
CA LYS A 155 -11.34 -17.65 38.99
C LYS A 155 -10.29 -18.58 38.34
N TYR A 156 -9.18 -18.04 37.91
CA TYR A 156 -8.05 -18.84 37.39
C TYR A 156 -7.41 -19.71 38.50
N MET A 157 -7.15 -19.13 39.67
CA MET A 157 -6.59 -19.87 40.82
C MET A 157 -7.52 -20.95 41.32
N SER A 158 -8.83 -20.75 41.28
CA SER A 158 -9.85 -21.76 41.62
C SER A 158 -10.13 -22.76 40.48
N ARG A 159 -9.33 -22.77 39.41
CA ARG A 159 -9.45 -23.63 38.23
C ARG A 159 -10.80 -23.51 37.46
N GLN A 160 -11.52 -22.42 37.64
CA GLN A 160 -12.73 -22.14 36.89
C GLN A 160 -12.43 -21.57 35.48
N LEU A 161 -11.23 -21.04 35.26
CA LEU A 161 -10.73 -20.55 33.97
C LEU A 161 -9.35 -21.16 33.70
N ILE A 162 -9.09 -21.46 32.44
CA ILE A 162 -7.73 -21.78 31.99
C ILE A 162 -6.98 -20.50 31.58
N LYS A 163 -5.66 -20.55 31.54
CA LYS A 163 -4.79 -19.40 31.26
C LYS A 163 -5.10 -18.70 29.92
N SER A 164 -5.52 -19.47 28.91
CA SER A 164 -5.90 -18.91 27.61
C SER A 164 -7.22 -18.14 27.64
N GLU A 165 -8.14 -18.57 28.50
CA GLU A 165 -9.42 -17.88 28.71
C GLU A 165 -9.22 -16.61 29.53
N LEU A 166 -8.43 -16.67 30.57
CA LEU A 166 -8.04 -15.49 31.35
C LEU A 166 -7.39 -14.41 30.47
N ALA A 167 -6.48 -14.78 29.56
CA ALA A 167 -5.86 -13.84 28.63
C ALA A 167 -6.90 -13.19 27.68
N ARG A 168 -7.87 -13.96 27.21
CA ARG A 168 -8.95 -13.51 26.33
C ARG A 168 -9.90 -12.55 27.05
N GLU A 169 -10.34 -12.91 28.24
CA GLU A 169 -11.24 -12.07 29.05
C GLU A 169 -10.61 -10.72 29.43
N LEU A 170 -9.29 -10.71 29.72
CA LEU A 170 -8.54 -9.49 30.00
C LEU A 170 -8.10 -8.74 28.74
N GLY A 171 -8.38 -9.24 27.53
CA GLY A 171 -8.02 -8.60 26.25
C GLY A 171 -6.52 -8.51 26.00
N VAL A 172 -5.70 -9.41 26.58
CA VAL A 172 -4.24 -9.38 26.47
C VAL A 172 -3.64 -10.64 25.84
N SER A 173 -2.40 -10.53 25.35
CA SER A 173 -1.65 -11.69 24.88
C SER A 173 -1.17 -12.56 26.07
N ARG A 174 -0.95 -13.85 25.84
CA ARG A 174 -0.41 -14.75 26.88
C ARG A 174 0.91 -14.26 27.50
N PRO A 175 1.91 -13.78 26.72
CA PRO A 175 3.13 -13.22 27.29
C PRO A 175 2.88 -11.99 28.18
N THR A 176 1.91 -11.14 27.80
CA THR A 176 1.51 -9.97 28.61
C THR A 176 0.85 -10.42 29.91
N LEU A 177 -0.02 -11.43 29.86
CA LEU A 177 -0.63 -12.02 31.05
C LEU A 177 0.43 -12.59 32.00
N ASP A 178 1.44 -13.31 31.48
CA ASP A 178 2.52 -13.86 32.31
C ASP A 178 3.31 -12.78 33.04
N LYS A 179 3.54 -11.64 32.40
CA LYS A 179 4.18 -10.49 33.03
C LYS A 179 3.31 -9.92 34.14
N LEU A 180 2.01 -9.73 33.90
CA LEU A 180 1.06 -9.20 34.89
C LEU A 180 0.91 -10.12 36.10
N ILE A 181 0.86 -11.44 35.89
CA ILE A 181 0.81 -12.40 37.01
C ILE A 181 2.08 -12.30 37.87
N LYS A 182 3.26 -12.30 37.25
CA LYS A 182 4.54 -12.17 37.99
C LYS A 182 4.62 -10.85 38.79
N GLU A 183 4.20 -9.74 38.19
CA GLU A 183 4.15 -8.43 38.87
C GLU A 183 3.19 -8.44 40.05
N ARG A 184 2.06 -9.14 39.95
CA ARG A 184 1.07 -9.27 41.02
C ARG A 184 1.57 -10.16 42.15
N GLU A 185 2.22 -11.29 41.83
CA GLU A 185 2.83 -12.20 42.82
C GLU A 185 3.94 -11.49 43.59
N ALA A 186 4.77 -10.69 42.90
CA ALA A 186 5.83 -9.91 43.52
C ALA A 186 5.31 -8.80 44.46
N LYS A 187 4.13 -8.28 44.22
CA LYS A 187 3.48 -7.25 45.10
C LYS A 187 2.84 -7.87 46.35
N LYS A 188 2.58 -9.19 46.35
CA LYS A 188 1.97 -9.91 47.49
C LYS A 188 2.97 -10.63 48.38
N ALA A 189 4.22 -10.76 47.92
CA ALA A 189 5.35 -11.32 48.69
C ALA A 189 6.07 -10.23 49.49
#